data_8b19b685e7d35817536e0afbf90bab83
#
_entry.id   8b19b685e7d35817536e0afbf90bab83
#
_cell.length_a   1.000
_cell.length_b   1.000
_cell.length_c   1.000
_cell.angle_alpha   90.00
_cell.angle_beta   90.00
_cell.angle_gamma   90.00
#
_symmetry.space_group_name_H-M   'P 1'
#
loop_
_entity.id
_entity.type
_entity.pdbx_description
1 polymer ?
#
loop_
_entity_poly.entity_id
_entity_poly.type
_entity_poly.pdbx_seq_one_letter_code
_entity_poly.pdbx_strand_id
1 'polypeptide(L)'
;FMNGIDNFSNKFILDIIKLYFEYIDEIFFNTSYRKKNCISKGFYSRTILTLYGEVTFKRRYYFDYSTNERFFFTDLFLNFPKYKYFDPFICAKIFKNAASFSYSKAGSIVSELIGKKINDTITISRATARNVVMNFNPIIDKNKEEKRVLKLDVMLDEKFIGSQFNKGKDIMIKAAVISEGSELVYKYKKKNNSINRYKLVNSHTCASINNNLLNDVIDYIYNTYDTDYLEEINFMGDCAKW
;
A
#
# COMPACT_ATOMS: atom_id res chain seq x y z
N PHE A 1 21.49 19.94 -23.16
CA PHE A 1 22.06 18.58 -23.38
C PHE A 1 21.45 17.58 -22.38
N MET A 2 21.52 17.80 -21.06
CA MET A 2 21.00 16.87 -20.03
C MET A 2 19.49 16.61 -20.17
N ASN A 3 18.66 17.66 -20.33
CA ASN A 3 17.23 17.50 -20.54
C ASN A 3 16.87 16.65 -21.77
N GLY A 4 17.70 16.69 -22.81
CA GLY A 4 17.50 15.85 -24.00
C GLY A 4 17.78 14.37 -23.75
N ILE A 5 18.79 14.07 -22.93
CA ILE A 5 19.10 12.69 -22.53
C ILE A 5 18.00 12.13 -21.63
N ASP A 6 17.53 12.91 -20.66
CA ASP A 6 16.45 12.48 -19.75
C ASP A 6 15.15 12.21 -20.50
N ASN A 7 14.78 13.06 -21.46
CA ASN A 7 13.60 12.86 -22.29
C ASN A 7 13.72 11.61 -23.18
N PHE A 8 14.90 11.39 -23.76
CA PHE A 8 15.15 10.19 -24.54
C PHE A 8 15.07 8.92 -23.69
N SER A 9 15.71 8.92 -22.52
CA SER A 9 15.67 7.80 -21.57
C SER A 9 14.25 7.49 -21.11
N ASN A 10 13.48 8.51 -20.77
CA ASN A 10 12.09 8.32 -20.35
C ASN A 10 11.22 7.75 -21.48
N LYS A 11 11.35 8.27 -22.70
CA LYS A 11 10.62 7.76 -23.86
C LYS A 11 10.98 6.30 -24.14
N PHE A 12 12.27 5.95 -24.08
CA PHE A 12 12.74 4.59 -24.25
C PHE A 12 12.15 3.63 -23.19
N ILE A 13 12.12 4.06 -21.92
CA ILE A 13 11.51 3.28 -20.83
C ILE A 13 10.01 3.09 -21.07
N LEU A 14 9.29 4.13 -21.49
CA LEU A 14 7.86 4.05 -21.80
C LEU A 14 7.58 3.08 -22.95
N ASP A 15 8.41 3.10 -24.01
CA ASP A 15 8.29 2.17 -25.12
C ASP A 15 8.55 0.71 -24.69
N ILE A 16 9.53 0.47 -23.82
CA ILE A 16 9.77 -0.86 -23.23
C ILE A 16 8.57 -1.32 -22.40
N ILE A 17 8.03 -0.47 -21.53
CA ILE A 17 6.87 -0.79 -20.70
C ILE A 17 5.66 -1.14 -21.59
N LYS A 18 5.42 -0.35 -22.62
CA LYS A 18 4.35 -0.61 -23.59
C LYS A 18 4.53 -1.97 -24.27
N LEU A 19 5.71 -2.23 -24.82
CA LEU A 19 6.02 -3.51 -25.47
C LEU A 19 5.85 -4.68 -24.51
N TYR A 20 6.26 -4.53 -23.25
CA TYR A 20 6.11 -5.57 -22.25
C TYR A 20 4.63 -5.89 -21.95
N PHE A 21 3.77 -4.87 -21.83
CA PHE A 21 2.35 -5.07 -21.59
C PHE A 21 1.64 -5.72 -22.79
N GLU A 22 1.98 -5.30 -24.00
CA GLU A 22 1.46 -5.89 -25.23
C GLU A 22 1.97 -7.32 -25.42
N TYR A 23 3.22 -7.61 -25.03
CA TYR A 23 3.82 -8.94 -25.08
C TYR A 23 3.15 -9.93 -24.11
N ILE A 24 2.78 -9.51 -22.91
CA ILE A 24 1.99 -10.33 -21.97
C ILE A 24 0.68 -10.78 -22.62
N ASP A 25 -0.02 -9.88 -23.31
CA ASP A 25 -1.26 -10.22 -24.04
C ASP A 25 -1.00 -11.22 -25.17
N GLU A 26 0.10 -11.06 -25.89
CA GLU A 26 0.49 -11.96 -26.98
C GLU A 26 0.87 -13.36 -26.48
N ILE A 27 1.58 -13.46 -25.35
CA ILE A 27 1.86 -14.75 -24.71
C ILE A 27 0.55 -15.48 -24.42
N PHE A 28 -0.40 -14.82 -23.75
CA PHE A 28 -1.68 -15.44 -23.43
C PHE A 28 -2.47 -15.82 -24.69
N PHE A 29 -2.47 -14.96 -25.70
CA PHE A 29 -3.15 -15.22 -26.96
C PHE A 29 -2.70 -16.54 -27.61
N ASN A 30 -1.45 -16.92 -27.46
CA ASN A 30 -0.86 -18.13 -28.04
C ASN A 30 -1.03 -19.39 -27.16
N THR A 31 -1.52 -19.26 -25.91
CA THR A 31 -1.68 -20.41 -25.01
C THR A 31 -2.73 -21.41 -25.50
N SER A 32 -2.52 -22.69 -25.17
CA SER A 32 -3.49 -23.76 -25.47
C SER A 32 -4.81 -23.56 -24.72
N TYR A 33 -4.76 -23.04 -23.50
CA TYR A 33 -5.97 -22.71 -22.70
C TYR A 33 -6.84 -21.71 -23.45
N ARG A 34 -6.25 -20.59 -23.87
CA ARG A 34 -6.97 -19.55 -24.62
C ARG A 34 -7.58 -20.10 -25.91
N LYS A 35 -6.85 -20.90 -26.67
CA LYS A 35 -7.33 -21.49 -27.94
C LYS A 35 -8.53 -22.38 -27.75
N LYS A 36 -8.64 -23.09 -26.60
CA LYS A 36 -9.75 -24.01 -26.30
C LYS A 36 -10.94 -23.30 -25.66
N ASN A 37 -10.71 -22.38 -24.76
CA ASN A 37 -11.75 -21.88 -23.84
C ASN A 37 -12.15 -20.43 -24.10
N CYS A 38 -11.31 -19.62 -24.77
CA CYS A 38 -11.56 -18.19 -24.88
C CYS A 38 -11.64 -17.72 -26.34
N ILE A 39 -12.51 -16.75 -26.61
CA ILE A 39 -12.57 -16.00 -27.86
C ILE A 39 -12.10 -14.56 -27.63
N SER A 40 -11.29 -14.05 -28.57
CA SER A 40 -10.93 -12.62 -28.58
C SER A 40 -12.05 -11.80 -29.24
N LYS A 41 -12.49 -10.74 -28.55
CA LYS A 41 -13.52 -9.80 -29.02
C LYS A 41 -12.95 -8.51 -29.59
N GLY A 42 -11.64 -8.46 -29.85
CA GLY A 42 -10.97 -7.30 -30.42
C GLY A 42 -9.98 -6.63 -29.46
N PHE A 43 -9.31 -5.59 -29.97
CA PHE A 43 -8.33 -4.79 -29.25
C PHE A 43 -8.96 -3.56 -28.62
N TYR A 44 -8.50 -3.26 -27.40
CA TYR A 44 -8.87 -2.06 -26.65
C TYR A 44 -7.63 -1.39 -26.09
N SER A 45 -7.53 -0.08 -26.24
CA SER A 45 -6.44 0.71 -25.66
C SER A 45 -6.71 0.97 -24.17
N ARG A 46 -5.63 0.97 -23.40
CA ARG A 46 -5.61 1.45 -22.01
C ARG A 46 -4.45 2.41 -21.82
N THR A 47 -4.72 3.52 -21.13
CA THR A 47 -3.70 4.46 -20.69
C THR A 47 -3.57 4.38 -19.19
N ILE A 48 -2.34 4.27 -18.70
CA ILE A 48 -1.99 4.35 -17.29
C ILE A 48 -0.88 5.37 -17.10
N LEU A 49 -0.89 6.05 -15.97
CA LEU A 49 0.18 6.93 -15.54
C LEU A 49 1.17 6.13 -14.70
N THR A 50 2.42 6.12 -15.16
CA THR A 50 3.57 5.54 -14.46
C THR A 50 4.49 6.65 -13.94
N LEU A 51 5.51 6.28 -13.18
CA LEU A 51 6.53 7.23 -12.73
C LEU A 51 7.26 7.94 -13.89
N TYR A 52 7.33 7.32 -15.06
CA TYR A 52 8.02 7.83 -16.25
C TYR A 52 7.10 8.58 -17.21
N GLY A 53 5.80 8.63 -16.93
CA GLY A 53 4.79 9.28 -17.75
C GLY A 53 3.64 8.35 -18.12
N GLU A 54 2.82 8.80 -19.06
CA GLU A 54 1.68 8.04 -19.55
C GLU A 54 2.12 6.95 -20.54
N VAL A 55 1.60 5.74 -20.33
CA VAL A 55 1.75 4.61 -21.24
C VAL A 55 0.39 4.23 -21.80
N THR A 56 0.25 4.30 -23.10
CA THR A 56 -0.93 3.80 -23.83
C THR A 56 -0.56 2.52 -24.56
N PHE A 57 -1.22 1.42 -24.20
CA PHE A 57 -0.98 0.10 -24.80
C PHE A 57 -2.26 -0.56 -25.24
N LYS A 58 -2.17 -1.49 -26.21
CA LYS A 58 -3.29 -2.27 -26.73
C LYS A 58 -3.32 -3.63 -26.07
N ARG A 59 -4.51 -4.10 -25.75
CA ARG A 59 -4.78 -5.41 -25.13
C ARG A 59 -6.06 -5.99 -25.68
N ARG A 60 -6.15 -7.31 -25.76
CA ARG A 60 -7.34 -7.99 -26.25
C ARG A 60 -8.36 -8.18 -25.15
N TYR A 61 -9.61 -8.03 -25.52
CA TYR A 61 -10.75 -8.36 -24.66
C TYR A 61 -11.16 -9.80 -24.92
N TYR A 62 -11.16 -10.63 -23.89
CA TYR A 62 -11.47 -12.04 -23.98
C TYR A 62 -12.82 -12.33 -23.35
N PHE A 63 -13.49 -13.35 -23.90
CA PHE A 63 -14.64 -14.02 -23.30
C PHE A 63 -14.25 -15.48 -23.10
N ASP A 64 -14.36 -15.97 -21.87
CA ASP A 64 -14.10 -17.34 -21.49
C ASP A 64 -15.43 -18.12 -21.42
N TYR A 65 -15.56 -19.15 -22.22
CA TYR A 65 -16.77 -20.00 -22.25
C TYR A 65 -16.87 -20.93 -21.05
N SER A 66 -15.75 -21.27 -20.39
CA SER A 66 -15.74 -22.18 -19.25
C SER A 66 -16.23 -21.50 -17.97
N THR A 67 -15.92 -20.22 -17.79
CA THR A 67 -16.33 -19.43 -16.61
C THR A 67 -17.47 -18.46 -16.91
N ASN A 68 -17.81 -18.26 -18.19
CA ASN A 68 -18.77 -17.25 -18.68
C ASN A 68 -18.35 -15.82 -18.32
N GLU A 69 -17.05 -15.56 -18.20
CA GLU A 69 -16.52 -14.27 -17.79
C GLU A 69 -15.86 -13.51 -18.94
N ARG A 70 -15.81 -12.20 -18.77
CA ARG A 70 -15.14 -11.26 -19.69
C ARG A 70 -14.00 -10.57 -18.99
N PHE A 71 -12.81 -10.58 -19.62
CA PHE A 71 -11.61 -10.03 -18.98
C PHE A 71 -10.58 -9.51 -20.00
N PHE A 72 -9.62 -8.74 -19.47
CA PHE A 72 -8.38 -8.39 -20.13
C PHE A 72 -7.25 -9.14 -19.42
N PHE A 73 -6.56 -10.03 -20.10
CA PHE A 73 -5.53 -10.86 -19.47
C PHE A 73 -4.38 -10.01 -18.90
N THR A 74 -3.92 -9.00 -19.65
CA THR A 74 -2.86 -8.09 -19.19
C THR A 74 -3.23 -7.39 -17.88
N ASP A 75 -4.50 -6.98 -17.71
CA ASP A 75 -4.95 -6.33 -16.47
C ASP A 75 -4.96 -7.30 -15.29
N LEU A 76 -5.39 -8.54 -15.50
CA LEU A 76 -5.40 -9.57 -14.46
C LEU A 76 -3.97 -9.94 -14.05
N PHE A 77 -3.09 -10.17 -15.03
CA PHE A 77 -1.71 -10.57 -14.79
C PHE A 77 -0.92 -9.49 -14.04
N LEU A 78 -1.11 -8.22 -14.41
CA LEU A 78 -0.45 -7.07 -13.77
C LEU A 78 -1.20 -6.54 -12.55
N ASN A 79 -2.30 -7.18 -12.19
CA ASN A 79 -3.17 -6.75 -11.08
C ASN A 79 -3.61 -5.27 -11.19
N PHE A 80 -3.95 -4.85 -12.41
CA PHE A 80 -4.45 -3.50 -12.65
C PHE A 80 -5.95 -3.41 -12.38
N PRO A 81 -6.38 -2.65 -11.37
CA PRO A 81 -7.81 -2.48 -11.09
C PRO A 81 -8.54 -1.84 -12.29
N LYS A 82 -9.78 -2.27 -12.50
CA LYS A 82 -10.65 -1.71 -13.56
C LYS A 82 -10.76 -0.18 -13.40
N TYR A 83 -10.68 0.54 -14.51
CA TYR A 83 -10.87 2.00 -14.56
C TYR A 83 -9.87 2.84 -13.73
N LYS A 84 -8.78 2.28 -13.22
CA LYS A 84 -7.74 3.05 -12.54
C LYS A 84 -6.72 3.56 -13.55
N TYR A 85 -6.37 4.84 -13.38
CA TYR A 85 -5.40 5.54 -14.23
C TYR A 85 -3.97 5.44 -13.70
N PHE A 86 -3.81 5.39 -12.37
CA PHE A 86 -2.49 5.28 -11.75
C PHE A 86 -2.02 3.83 -11.67
N ASP A 87 -0.72 3.63 -11.89
CA ASP A 87 -0.10 2.35 -11.61
C ASP A 87 -0.07 2.05 -10.08
N PRO A 88 0.11 0.80 -9.67
CA PRO A 88 0.17 0.44 -8.26
C PRO A 88 1.30 1.14 -7.50
N PHE A 89 2.44 1.44 -8.15
CA PHE A 89 3.57 2.11 -7.52
C PHE A 89 3.25 3.56 -7.16
N ILE A 90 2.59 4.30 -8.05
CA ILE A 90 2.12 5.67 -7.77
C ILE A 90 1.11 5.65 -6.63
N CYS A 91 0.16 4.70 -6.63
CA CYS A 91 -0.80 4.54 -5.54
C CYS A 91 -0.10 4.30 -4.19
N ALA A 92 0.90 3.42 -4.16
CA ALA A 92 1.70 3.15 -2.96
C ALA A 92 2.48 4.39 -2.49
N LYS A 93 3.02 5.21 -3.41
CA LYS A 93 3.70 6.47 -3.06
C LYS A 93 2.73 7.50 -2.48
N ILE A 94 1.53 7.64 -3.05
CA ILE A 94 0.49 8.53 -2.50
C ILE A 94 0.11 8.06 -1.08
N PHE A 95 -0.15 6.77 -0.91
CA PHE A 95 -0.50 6.17 0.38
C PHE A 95 0.58 6.40 1.43
N LYS A 96 1.85 6.10 1.11
CA LYS A 96 2.99 6.32 2.01
C LYS A 96 3.12 7.79 2.46
N ASN A 97 2.96 8.72 1.53
CA ASN A 97 3.05 10.15 1.89
C ASN A 97 1.82 10.62 2.67
N ALA A 98 0.64 10.07 2.41
CA ALA A 98 -0.58 10.42 3.14
C ALA A 98 -0.57 9.94 4.60
N ALA A 99 0.27 8.97 4.95
CA ALA A 99 0.47 8.56 6.35
C ALA A 99 1.13 9.65 7.20
N SER A 100 1.93 10.56 6.59
CA SER A 100 2.67 11.60 7.30
C SER A 100 2.20 13.03 6.97
N PHE A 101 1.50 13.21 5.85
CA PHE A 101 1.10 14.52 5.33
C PHE A 101 -0.39 14.57 4.99
N SER A 102 -0.93 15.78 4.82
CA SER A 102 -2.29 15.94 4.29
C SER A 102 -2.39 15.40 2.85
N TYR A 103 -3.59 14.99 2.43
CA TYR A 103 -3.83 14.50 1.05
C TYR A 103 -3.38 15.48 -0.03
N SER A 104 -3.53 16.79 0.21
CA SER A 104 -3.04 17.82 -0.72
C SER A 104 -1.52 17.78 -0.83
N LYS A 105 -0.81 17.72 0.30
CA LYS A 105 0.66 17.67 0.31
C LYS A 105 1.19 16.35 -0.24
N ALA A 106 0.56 15.23 0.10
CA ALA A 106 0.89 13.93 -0.46
C ALA A 106 0.75 13.89 -1.98
N GLY A 107 -0.35 14.42 -2.52
CA GLY A 107 -0.55 14.58 -3.96
C GLY A 107 0.51 15.46 -4.62
N SER A 108 0.82 16.61 -4.01
CA SER A 108 1.85 17.53 -4.50
C SER A 108 3.25 16.90 -4.57
N ILE A 109 3.66 16.16 -3.52
CA ILE A 109 4.96 15.47 -3.48
C ILE A 109 5.07 14.45 -4.62
N VAL A 110 4.02 13.65 -4.84
CA VAL A 110 4.03 12.64 -5.90
C VAL A 110 3.94 13.29 -7.29
N SER A 111 3.17 14.37 -7.44
CA SER A 111 3.12 15.16 -8.68
C SER A 111 4.50 15.71 -9.06
N GLU A 112 5.22 16.27 -8.08
CA GLU A 112 6.57 16.78 -8.28
C GLU A 112 7.57 15.66 -8.65
N LEU A 113 7.42 14.49 -8.03
CA LEU A 113 8.26 13.33 -8.33
C LEU A 113 8.09 12.87 -9.79
N ILE A 114 6.86 12.79 -10.28
CA ILE A 114 6.55 12.43 -11.67
C ILE A 114 6.98 13.57 -12.61
N GLY A 115 6.63 14.81 -12.29
CA GLY A 115 6.95 15.98 -13.09
C GLY A 115 8.46 16.14 -13.33
N LYS A 116 9.29 15.89 -12.31
CA LYS A 116 10.76 15.89 -12.47
C LYS A 116 11.26 14.83 -13.44
N LYS A 117 10.56 13.71 -13.53
CA LYS A 117 10.93 12.61 -14.44
C LYS A 117 10.55 12.89 -15.88
N ILE A 118 9.36 13.43 -16.12
CA ILE A 118 8.83 13.64 -17.47
C ILE A 118 9.05 15.05 -18.01
N ASN A 119 9.63 15.93 -17.21
CA ASN A 119 9.84 17.34 -17.51
C ASN A 119 8.52 18.07 -17.91
N ASP A 120 7.42 17.70 -17.24
CA ASP A 120 6.07 18.20 -17.46
C ASP A 120 5.35 18.38 -16.11
N THR A 121 4.23 19.14 -16.12
CA THR A 121 3.43 19.40 -14.92
C THR A 121 2.26 18.43 -14.82
N ILE A 122 2.42 17.43 -13.94
CA ILE A 122 1.30 16.56 -13.54
C ILE A 122 0.78 17.04 -12.20
N THR A 123 -0.55 17.16 -12.08
CA THR A 123 -1.20 17.58 -10.84
C THR A 123 -2.11 16.49 -10.30
N ILE A 124 -1.75 15.95 -9.14
CA ILE A 124 -2.59 15.03 -8.38
C ILE A 124 -3.36 15.85 -7.33
N SER A 125 -4.67 16.01 -7.56
CA SER A 125 -5.51 16.81 -6.66
C SER A 125 -5.66 16.15 -5.28
N ARG A 126 -6.04 16.97 -4.26
CA ARG A 126 -6.41 16.47 -2.93
C ARG A 126 -7.47 15.38 -3.00
N ALA A 127 -8.50 15.56 -3.83
CA ALA A 127 -9.59 14.60 -3.97
C ALA A 127 -9.08 13.27 -4.56
N THR A 128 -8.23 13.35 -5.58
CA THR A 128 -7.61 12.17 -6.20
C THR A 128 -6.73 11.41 -5.20
N ALA A 129 -5.86 12.12 -4.45
CA ALA A 129 -5.03 11.50 -3.43
C ALA A 129 -5.87 10.82 -2.34
N ARG A 130 -6.92 11.48 -1.84
CA ARG A 130 -7.87 10.89 -0.90
C ARG A 130 -8.51 9.61 -1.46
N ASN A 131 -9.01 9.65 -2.69
CA ASN A 131 -9.67 8.50 -3.31
C ASN A 131 -8.69 7.32 -3.49
N VAL A 132 -7.44 7.58 -3.82
CA VAL A 132 -6.40 6.54 -3.87
C VAL A 132 -6.23 5.90 -2.51
N VAL A 133 -6.06 6.70 -1.45
CA VAL A 133 -5.85 6.20 -0.08
C VAL A 133 -7.05 5.39 0.41
N MET A 134 -8.27 5.88 0.21
CA MET A 134 -9.49 5.21 0.68
C MET A 134 -9.78 3.88 -0.04
N ASN A 135 -9.25 3.70 -1.26
CA ASN A 135 -9.43 2.49 -2.05
C ASN A 135 -8.15 1.64 -2.15
N PHE A 136 -7.12 1.98 -1.38
CA PHE A 136 -5.87 1.23 -1.39
C PHE A 136 -5.98 0.02 -0.46
N ASN A 137 -5.94 -1.17 -1.05
CA ASN A 137 -5.82 -2.42 -0.31
C ASN A 137 -4.40 -2.93 -0.50
N PRO A 138 -3.52 -2.80 0.49
CA PRO A 138 -2.18 -3.36 0.40
C PRO A 138 -2.26 -4.88 0.29
N ILE A 139 -1.50 -5.46 -0.63
CA ILE A 139 -1.29 -6.91 -0.66
C ILE A 139 -0.37 -7.21 0.53
N ILE A 140 -0.90 -7.84 1.55
CA ILE A 140 -0.12 -8.36 2.66
C ILE A 140 0.52 -9.66 2.16
N ASP A 141 1.83 -9.67 2.05
CA ASP A 141 2.57 -10.88 1.68
C ASP A 141 2.45 -11.90 2.82
N LYS A 142 1.64 -12.93 2.59
CA LYS A 142 1.39 -14.00 3.56
C LYS A 142 2.53 -15.04 3.59
N ASN A 143 3.53 -14.92 2.72
CA ASN A 143 4.65 -15.85 2.61
C ASN A 143 5.90 -15.37 3.34
N LYS A 144 5.79 -14.46 4.31
CA LYS A 144 6.92 -14.16 5.19
C LYS A 144 7.20 -15.34 6.11
N GLU A 145 8.48 -15.71 6.20
CA GLU A 145 8.95 -16.60 7.27
C GLU A 145 8.49 -16.05 8.63
N GLU A 146 7.83 -16.90 9.42
CA GLU A 146 7.36 -16.54 10.74
C GLU A 146 8.55 -16.21 11.63
N LYS A 147 8.47 -15.09 12.32
CA LYS A 147 9.54 -14.66 13.24
C LYS A 147 9.48 -15.46 14.54
N ARG A 148 10.63 -15.89 15.03
CA ARG A 148 10.76 -16.54 16.33
C ARG A 148 11.17 -15.56 17.40
N VAL A 149 10.26 -15.28 18.34
CA VAL A 149 10.50 -14.42 19.51
C VAL A 149 9.88 -15.09 20.74
N LEU A 150 10.54 -14.96 21.89
CA LEU A 150 10.04 -15.55 23.13
C LEU A 150 8.94 -14.69 23.77
N LYS A 151 9.00 -13.37 23.57
CA LYS A 151 8.12 -12.41 24.24
C LYS A 151 7.68 -11.31 23.30
N LEU A 152 6.43 -10.89 23.48
CA LEU A 152 5.86 -9.71 22.83
C LEU A 152 5.23 -8.77 23.86
N ASP A 153 5.42 -7.49 23.66
CA ASP A 153 4.78 -6.44 24.42
C ASP A 153 3.66 -5.80 23.57
N VAL A 154 2.43 -5.78 24.10
CA VAL A 154 1.26 -5.18 23.46
C VAL A 154 0.77 -4.02 24.33
N MET A 155 1.01 -2.80 23.87
CA MET A 155 0.57 -1.58 24.55
C MET A 155 -0.78 -1.14 23.97
N LEU A 156 -1.77 -0.93 24.82
CA LEU A 156 -3.12 -0.53 24.46
C LEU A 156 -3.39 0.91 24.91
N ASP A 157 -3.97 1.73 24.04
CA ASP A 157 -4.33 3.12 24.34
C ASP A 157 -5.62 3.54 23.62
N GLU A 158 -6.34 4.50 24.18
CA GLU A 158 -7.56 5.08 23.62
C GLU A 158 -7.37 6.58 23.37
N LYS A 159 -7.87 7.05 22.23
CA LYS A 159 -7.86 8.47 21.92
C LYS A 159 -9.20 8.93 21.36
N PHE A 160 -9.72 10.00 21.93
CA PHE A 160 -10.91 10.68 21.41
C PHE A 160 -10.52 11.74 20.38
N ILE A 161 -11.18 11.71 19.22
CA ILE A 161 -10.98 12.68 18.14
C ILE A 161 -12.33 13.32 17.81
N GLY A 162 -12.38 14.65 17.78
CA GLY A 162 -13.57 15.40 17.40
C GLY A 162 -14.05 15.03 16.00
N SER A 163 -15.31 14.64 15.87
CA SER A 163 -15.89 14.30 14.57
C SER A 163 -16.25 15.57 13.78
N GLN A 164 -15.75 15.68 12.56
CA GLN A 164 -16.15 16.76 11.66
C GLN A 164 -17.58 16.55 11.10
N PHE A 165 -18.09 15.32 11.10
CA PHE A 165 -19.38 14.95 10.53
C PHE A 165 -20.52 14.94 11.56
N ASN A 166 -20.23 14.65 12.83
CA ASN A 166 -21.18 14.66 13.93
C ASN A 166 -20.77 15.71 14.96
N LYS A 167 -21.27 16.94 14.80
CA LYS A 167 -21.01 18.02 15.76
C LYS A 167 -21.42 17.57 17.18
N GLY A 168 -20.45 17.52 18.07
CA GLY A 168 -20.65 17.20 19.51
C GLY A 168 -20.52 15.73 19.89
N LYS A 169 -20.09 14.84 18.98
CA LYS A 169 -19.73 13.46 19.32
C LYS A 169 -18.29 13.19 18.94
N ASP A 170 -17.47 12.86 19.90
CA ASP A 170 -16.11 12.41 19.66
C ASP A 170 -16.11 10.96 19.19
N ILE A 171 -15.19 10.66 18.28
CA ILE A 171 -14.94 9.30 17.83
C ILE A 171 -13.80 8.75 18.70
N MET A 172 -14.04 7.65 19.38
CA MET A 172 -13.02 6.93 20.12
C MET A 172 -12.23 6.05 19.14
N ILE A 173 -10.93 6.25 19.11
CA ILE A 173 -9.99 5.39 18.38
C ILE A 173 -9.26 4.55 19.42
N LYS A 174 -9.34 3.25 19.29
CA LYS A 174 -8.54 2.28 20.03
C LYS A 174 -7.29 1.97 19.24
N ALA A 175 -6.13 1.97 19.90
CA ALA A 175 -4.85 1.66 19.27
C ALA A 175 -4.09 0.62 20.09
N ALA A 176 -3.39 -0.26 19.40
CA ALA A 176 -2.48 -1.23 19.98
C ALA A 176 -1.11 -1.10 19.33
N VAL A 177 -0.06 -1.09 20.12
CA VAL A 177 1.33 -1.16 19.62
C VAL A 177 1.93 -2.48 20.07
N ILE A 178 2.28 -3.33 19.11
CA ILE A 178 2.94 -4.62 19.33
C ILE A 178 4.43 -4.43 19.11
N SER A 179 5.28 -4.89 20.01
CA SER A 179 6.73 -4.78 19.90
C SER A 179 7.46 -6.00 20.44
N GLU A 180 8.66 -6.25 19.92
CA GLU A 180 9.56 -7.32 20.38
C GLU A 180 10.39 -6.89 21.61
N GLY A 181 9.95 -5.84 22.32
CA GLY A 181 10.60 -5.24 23.46
C GLY A 181 11.08 -3.83 23.22
N SER A 182 11.98 -3.33 24.05
CA SER A 182 12.52 -1.97 23.95
C SER A 182 14.02 -1.93 24.16
N GLU A 183 14.72 -1.10 23.40
CA GLU A 183 16.15 -0.84 23.54
C GLU A 183 16.45 0.58 24.00
N LEU A 184 17.47 0.76 24.80
CA LEU A 184 17.90 2.04 25.31
C LEU A 184 18.65 2.81 24.22
N VAL A 185 18.08 3.90 23.74
CA VAL A 185 18.70 4.75 22.70
C VAL A 185 19.55 5.86 23.30
N TYR A 186 19.16 6.42 24.45
CA TYR A 186 19.78 7.62 24.99
C TYR A 186 19.67 7.70 26.52
N LYS A 187 20.80 8.06 27.17
CA LYS A 187 20.86 8.39 28.60
C LYS A 187 21.20 9.85 28.77
N TYR A 188 20.32 10.64 29.38
CA TYR A 188 20.57 12.03 29.71
C TYR A 188 20.65 12.21 31.21
N LYS A 189 21.75 12.78 31.70
CA LYS A 189 21.92 13.18 33.11
C LYS A 189 21.63 14.67 33.27
N LYS A 190 20.51 15.01 33.90
CA LYS A 190 20.19 16.38 34.32
C LYS A 190 20.34 16.46 35.84
N LYS A 191 21.32 17.24 36.31
CA LYS A 191 21.73 17.51 37.71
C LYS A 191 21.32 16.47 38.80
N ASN A 192 20.13 15.99 38.89
CA ASN A 192 19.68 15.00 39.90
C ASN A 192 18.75 13.88 39.36
N ASN A 193 18.47 13.86 38.05
CA ASN A 193 17.63 12.81 37.45
C ASN A 193 18.27 12.29 36.18
N SER A 194 18.35 10.97 36.05
CA SER A 194 18.67 10.31 34.78
C SER A 194 17.38 10.04 34.00
N ILE A 195 17.27 10.60 32.79
CA ILE A 195 16.19 10.30 31.87
C ILE A 195 16.71 9.32 30.84
N ASN A 196 16.15 8.12 30.83
CA ASN A 196 16.44 7.12 29.83
C ASN A 196 15.38 7.20 28.73
N ARG A 197 15.80 7.26 27.46
CA ARG A 197 14.91 7.12 26.32
C ARG A 197 15.04 5.74 25.70
N TYR A 198 13.93 5.08 25.56
CA TYR A 198 13.82 3.76 24.93
C TYR A 198 13.12 3.87 23.57
N LYS A 199 13.51 3.01 22.66
CA LYS A 199 12.87 2.83 21.35
C LYS A 199 12.31 1.41 21.32
N LEU A 200 11.09 1.26 20.83
CA LEU A 200 10.49 -0.06 20.61
C LEU A 200 11.19 -0.77 19.45
N VAL A 201 11.44 -2.07 19.65
CA VAL A 201 12.07 -2.92 18.65
C VAL A 201 10.97 -3.56 17.81
N ASN A 202 11.11 -3.48 16.47
CA ASN A 202 10.19 -4.08 15.50
C ASN A 202 8.71 -3.82 15.79
N SER A 203 8.36 -2.57 16.12
CA SER A 203 7.00 -2.20 16.50
C SER A 203 6.03 -2.20 15.31
N HIS A 204 4.82 -2.70 15.55
CA HIS A 204 3.67 -2.60 14.65
C HIS A 204 2.49 -1.97 15.37
N THR A 205 1.72 -1.13 14.68
CA THR A 205 0.57 -0.43 15.24
C THR A 205 -0.71 -0.87 14.55
N CYS A 206 -1.66 -1.37 15.32
CA CYS A 206 -3.05 -1.59 14.91
C CYS A 206 -3.91 -0.45 15.47
N ALA A 207 -4.90 0.00 14.72
CA ALA A 207 -5.86 1.00 15.21
C ALA A 207 -7.26 0.72 14.64
N SER A 208 -8.27 0.80 15.49
CA SER A 208 -9.66 0.54 15.10
C SER A 208 -10.61 1.56 15.73
N ILE A 209 -11.63 1.94 14.96
CA ILE A 209 -12.77 2.75 15.44
C ILE A 209 -13.87 1.81 15.98
N ASN A 210 -13.87 0.56 15.55
CA ASN A 210 -14.80 -0.48 15.94
C ASN A 210 -14.17 -1.38 17.03
N ASN A 211 -14.96 -2.23 17.67
CA ASN A 211 -14.49 -3.13 18.73
C ASN A 211 -13.64 -4.34 18.24
N ASN A 212 -13.03 -4.26 17.06
CA ASN A 212 -12.27 -5.36 16.46
C ASN A 212 -10.76 -5.28 16.67
N LEU A 213 -10.27 -4.34 17.49
CA LEU A 213 -8.83 -4.14 17.69
C LEU A 213 -8.10 -5.40 18.15
N LEU A 214 -8.68 -6.17 19.06
CA LEU A 214 -8.06 -7.41 19.54
C LEU A 214 -7.93 -8.46 18.44
N ASN A 215 -8.91 -8.57 17.56
CA ASN A 215 -8.81 -9.48 16.42
C ASN A 215 -7.69 -9.05 15.47
N ASP A 216 -7.57 -7.74 15.20
CA ASP A 216 -6.49 -7.20 14.36
C ASP A 216 -5.10 -7.48 14.97
N VAL A 217 -4.97 -7.39 16.29
CA VAL A 217 -3.75 -7.72 17.04
C VAL A 217 -3.44 -9.22 16.96
N ILE A 218 -4.43 -10.06 17.19
CA ILE A 218 -4.31 -11.52 17.14
C ILE A 218 -3.92 -11.94 15.70
N ASP A 219 -4.62 -11.45 14.70
CA ASP A 219 -4.34 -11.76 13.30
C ASP A 219 -2.92 -11.34 12.90
N TYR A 220 -2.44 -10.18 13.38
CA TYR A 220 -1.08 -9.75 13.14
C TYR A 220 -0.05 -10.68 13.79
N ILE A 221 -0.27 -11.08 15.06
CA ILE A 221 0.63 -12.00 15.78
C ILE A 221 0.70 -13.35 15.05
N TYR A 222 -0.44 -13.96 14.73
CA TYR A 222 -0.50 -15.24 14.04
C TYR A 222 0.09 -15.21 12.62
N ASN A 223 -0.01 -14.08 11.92
CA ASN A 223 0.56 -13.94 10.56
C ASN A 223 2.04 -13.55 10.54
N THR A 224 2.62 -13.20 11.69
CA THR A 224 3.98 -12.63 11.74
C THR A 224 4.94 -13.47 12.56
N TYR A 225 4.44 -14.14 13.61
CA TYR A 225 5.27 -14.84 14.59
C TYR A 225 4.93 -16.32 14.64
N ASP A 226 5.97 -17.14 14.87
CA ASP A 226 5.85 -18.55 15.20
C ASP A 226 5.26 -18.67 16.61
N THR A 227 3.93 -18.92 16.66
CA THR A 227 3.19 -18.96 17.93
C THR A 227 3.55 -20.15 18.81
N ASP A 228 4.11 -21.21 18.23
CA ASP A 228 4.59 -22.37 19.00
C ASP A 228 5.90 -22.06 19.76
N TYR A 229 6.62 -21.03 19.30
CA TYR A 229 7.85 -20.56 19.94
C TYR A 229 7.63 -19.40 20.90
N LEU A 230 6.47 -18.76 20.86
CA LEU A 230 6.12 -17.59 21.67
C LEU A 230 5.69 -18.03 23.09
N GLU A 231 6.47 -17.66 24.10
CA GLU A 231 6.21 -18.05 25.49
C GLU A 231 5.32 -17.06 26.25
N GLU A 232 5.41 -15.75 25.92
CA GLU A 232 4.78 -14.70 26.73
C GLU A 232 4.30 -13.52 25.85
N ILE A 233 3.08 -13.06 26.12
CA ILE A 233 2.54 -11.81 25.58
C ILE A 233 2.14 -10.91 26.75
N ASN A 234 2.82 -9.78 26.88
CA ASN A 234 2.56 -8.80 27.93
C ASN A 234 1.58 -7.73 27.43
N PHE A 235 0.39 -7.69 28.00
CA PHE A 235 -0.58 -6.62 27.72
C PHE A 235 -0.39 -5.48 28.73
N MET A 236 -0.16 -4.28 28.22
CA MET A 236 0.01 -3.05 28.98
C MET A 236 -1.02 -2.02 28.55
N GLY A 237 -1.75 -1.45 29.48
CA GLY A 237 -2.77 -0.42 29.24
C GLY A 237 -3.12 0.33 30.51
N ASP A 238 -3.98 1.33 30.41
CA ASP A 238 -4.45 2.19 31.51
C ASP A 238 -5.62 1.59 32.31
N CYS A 239 -5.83 0.27 32.22
CA CYS A 239 -6.96 -0.44 32.87
C CYS A 239 -8.35 -0.08 32.34
N ALA A 240 -8.49 0.54 31.19
CA ALA A 240 -9.77 0.70 30.53
C ALA A 240 -10.41 -0.66 30.20
N LYS A 241 -11.74 -0.73 30.16
CA LYS A 241 -12.45 -1.95 29.73
C LYS A 241 -12.38 -2.04 28.19
N TRP A 242 -11.55 -2.93 27.74
CA TRP A 242 -11.31 -3.22 26.31
C TRP A 242 -12.33 -4.18 25.72
#